data_f62871c3b64d4e4ebe78fcc0e936f5bf
#
_entry.id   f62871c3b64d4e4ebe78fcc0e936f5bf
#
_cell.length_a   1.000
_cell.length_b   1.000
_cell.length_c   1.000
_cell.angle_alpha   90.00
_cell.angle_beta   90.00
_cell.angle_gamma   90.00
#
_symmetry.space_group_name_H-M   'P 1'
#
loop_
_entity.id
_entity.type
_entity.pdbx_description
1 polymer ?
#
loop_
_entity_poly.entity_id
_entity_poly.type
_entity_poly.pdbx_seq_one_letter_code
_entity_poly.pdbx_strand_id
1 'polypeptide(L)'
;MHVSNSTKLALIAIGYVLSVVVGFVAAAVNEALMPDDVAQGSPGMVAFGDMILFIFVTGFFSLAPTWFLLKLLVATAPRTLLTAELFIATMGPVSWLAMTIMAVTTPPGGPSLQNVPQAAAQLFGLFLAFGAIPRMVLGPVLVVIEGATLLLFRGGIARALLAGAMLMDVVPIGLYALHFVRTAHYETSGSPSGAD
;
A
#
# COMPACT_ATOMS: atom_id res chain seq x y z
N MET A 1 -34.23 -11.63 13.24
CA MET A 1 -33.73 -10.42 13.94
C MET A 1 -33.03 -9.52 12.92
N HIS A 2 -33.56 -8.32 12.66
CA HIS A 2 -32.93 -7.35 11.74
C HIS A 2 -31.92 -6.52 12.54
N VAL A 3 -30.64 -6.85 12.44
CA VAL A 3 -29.57 -6.08 13.08
C VAL A 3 -29.46 -4.74 12.36
N SER A 4 -29.48 -3.63 13.11
CA SER A 4 -29.37 -2.28 12.53
C SER A 4 -28.02 -2.04 11.85
N ASN A 5 -27.94 -1.15 10.89
CA ASN A 5 -26.67 -0.82 10.22
C ASN A 5 -25.66 -0.19 11.19
N SER A 6 -26.12 0.56 12.19
CA SER A 6 -25.24 1.10 13.25
C SER A 6 -24.60 0.00 14.10
N THR A 7 -25.36 -1.05 14.45
CA THR A 7 -24.80 -2.21 15.18
C THR A 7 -23.77 -2.96 14.32
N LYS A 8 -24.02 -3.12 13.02
CA LYS A 8 -23.04 -3.74 12.10
C LYS A 8 -21.76 -2.92 12.02
N LEU A 9 -21.86 -1.60 11.90
CA LEU A 9 -20.70 -0.70 11.90
C LEU A 9 -19.93 -0.76 13.21
N ALA A 10 -20.62 -0.79 14.35
CA ALA A 10 -19.97 -0.94 15.66
C ALA A 10 -19.20 -2.25 15.77
N LEU A 11 -19.76 -3.38 15.32
CA LEU A 11 -19.08 -4.67 15.30
C LEU A 11 -17.84 -4.67 14.39
N ILE A 12 -17.93 -4.03 13.21
CA ILE A 12 -16.80 -3.86 12.30
C ILE A 12 -15.69 -3.03 12.96
N ALA A 13 -16.05 -1.91 13.61
CA ALA A 13 -15.09 -1.08 14.33
C ALA A 13 -14.39 -1.83 15.46
N ILE A 14 -15.13 -2.61 16.25
CA ILE A 14 -14.56 -3.50 17.27
C ILE A 14 -13.60 -4.51 16.64
N GLY A 15 -13.95 -5.08 15.49
CA GLY A 15 -13.08 -5.99 14.74
C GLY A 15 -11.74 -5.37 14.39
N TYR A 16 -11.72 -4.11 13.92
CA TYR A 16 -10.47 -3.40 13.64
C TYR A 16 -9.66 -3.10 14.91
N VAL A 17 -10.31 -2.67 15.98
CA VAL A 17 -9.63 -2.45 17.27
C VAL A 17 -8.98 -3.74 17.77
N LEU A 18 -9.69 -4.87 17.69
CA LEU A 18 -9.13 -6.17 18.07
C LEU A 18 -7.95 -6.57 17.16
N SER A 19 -8.01 -6.31 15.86
CA SER A 19 -6.89 -6.57 14.94
C SER A 19 -5.63 -5.80 15.34
N VAL A 20 -5.77 -4.52 15.70
CA VAL A 20 -4.67 -3.68 16.18
C VAL A 20 -4.11 -4.21 17.50
N VAL A 21 -4.97 -4.58 18.46
CA VAL A 21 -4.56 -5.14 19.75
C VAL A 21 -3.77 -6.43 19.54
N VAL A 22 -4.24 -7.33 18.67
CA VAL A 22 -3.53 -8.58 18.36
C VAL A 22 -2.16 -8.30 17.72
N GLY A 23 -2.05 -7.31 16.84
CA GLY A 23 -0.78 -6.87 16.27
C GLY A 23 0.20 -6.38 17.33
N PHE A 24 -0.25 -5.53 18.25
CA PHE A 24 0.59 -5.07 19.37
C PHE A 24 1.02 -6.21 20.28
N VAL A 25 0.13 -7.14 20.61
CA VAL A 25 0.47 -8.32 21.41
C VAL A 25 1.51 -9.18 20.70
N ALA A 26 1.38 -9.38 19.39
CA ALA A 26 2.35 -10.15 18.62
C ALA A 26 3.75 -9.49 18.62
N ALA A 27 3.83 -8.18 18.44
CA ALA A 27 5.09 -7.43 18.51
C ALA A 27 5.71 -7.51 19.93
N ALA A 28 4.91 -7.27 20.97
CA ALA A 28 5.38 -7.36 22.35
C ALA A 28 5.87 -8.76 22.74
N VAL A 29 5.20 -9.80 22.27
CA VAL A 29 5.65 -11.20 22.48
C VAL A 29 6.94 -11.47 21.74
N ASN A 30 7.09 -10.97 20.50
CA ASN A 30 8.33 -11.12 19.74
C ASN A 30 9.51 -10.44 20.46
N GLU A 31 9.31 -9.21 20.95
CA GLU A 31 10.30 -8.47 21.72
C GLU A 31 10.68 -9.23 23.02
N ALA A 32 9.69 -9.75 23.76
CA ALA A 32 9.92 -10.48 25.00
C ALA A 32 10.62 -11.84 24.83
N LEU A 33 10.55 -12.43 23.62
CA LEU A 33 11.22 -13.69 23.29
C LEU A 33 12.60 -13.49 22.63
N MET A 34 12.98 -12.24 22.35
CA MET A 34 14.23 -11.93 21.68
C MET A 34 15.41 -12.02 22.65
N PRO A 35 16.52 -12.68 22.28
CA PRO A 35 17.73 -12.72 23.10
C PRO A 35 18.34 -11.32 23.28
N ASP A 36 18.85 -11.04 24.50
CA ASP A 36 19.39 -9.71 24.88
C ASP A 36 20.55 -9.25 24.00
N ASP A 37 21.40 -10.17 23.54
CA ASP A 37 22.54 -9.92 22.67
C ASP A 37 22.09 -9.40 21.29
N VAL A 38 20.99 -9.93 20.75
CA VAL A 38 20.41 -9.48 19.48
C VAL A 38 19.74 -8.11 19.64
N ALA A 39 19.00 -7.93 20.72
CA ALA A 39 18.32 -6.68 21.02
C ALA A 39 19.28 -5.50 21.18
N GLN A 40 20.44 -5.73 21.86
CA GLN A 40 21.47 -4.70 22.07
C GLN A 40 22.36 -4.46 20.85
N GLY A 41 22.60 -5.49 20.02
CA GLY A 41 23.48 -5.39 18.84
C GLY A 41 22.92 -4.53 17.70
N SER A 42 21.60 -4.46 17.53
CA SER A 42 20.97 -3.73 16.42
C SER A 42 19.55 -3.27 16.76
N PRO A 43 19.37 -2.33 17.70
CA PRO A 43 18.05 -1.92 18.18
C PRO A 43 17.13 -1.36 17.08
N GLY A 44 17.69 -0.70 16.07
CA GLY A 44 16.95 -0.20 14.92
C GLY A 44 16.38 -1.31 14.03
N MET A 45 17.11 -2.41 13.82
CA MET A 45 16.63 -3.57 13.05
C MET A 45 15.53 -4.33 13.82
N VAL A 46 15.66 -4.42 15.13
CA VAL A 46 14.64 -5.03 15.99
C VAL A 46 13.34 -4.24 15.90
N ALA A 47 13.38 -2.92 16.14
CA ALA A 47 12.21 -2.06 16.03
C ALA A 47 11.56 -2.11 14.62
N PHE A 48 12.37 -2.22 13.56
CA PHE A 48 11.86 -2.37 12.21
C PHE A 48 11.18 -3.74 12.00
N GLY A 49 11.76 -4.82 12.53
CA GLY A 49 11.17 -6.15 12.50
C GLY A 49 9.83 -6.21 13.23
N ASP A 50 9.74 -5.61 14.42
CA ASP A 50 8.50 -5.52 15.20
C ASP A 50 7.43 -4.71 14.48
N MET A 51 7.81 -3.63 13.83
CA MET A 51 6.90 -2.84 13.00
C MET A 51 6.35 -3.67 11.83
N ILE A 52 7.18 -4.43 11.13
CA ILE A 52 6.75 -5.31 10.04
C ILE A 52 5.80 -6.39 10.57
N LEU A 53 6.15 -7.03 11.68
CA LEU A 53 5.32 -8.05 12.31
C LEU A 53 3.96 -7.47 12.73
N PHE A 54 3.96 -6.30 13.37
CA PHE A 54 2.74 -5.58 13.74
C PHE A 54 1.85 -5.31 12.52
N ILE A 55 2.41 -4.76 11.45
CA ILE A 55 1.66 -4.45 10.22
C ILE A 55 1.09 -5.74 9.60
N PHE A 56 1.89 -6.79 9.53
CA PHE A 56 1.48 -8.06 8.92
C PHE A 56 0.35 -8.72 9.73
N VAL A 57 0.50 -8.82 11.03
CA VAL A 57 -0.50 -9.43 11.92
C VAL A 57 -1.79 -8.60 11.94
N THR A 58 -1.67 -7.28 12.11
CA THR A 58 -2.84 -6.37 12.08
C THR A 58 -3.54 -6.46 10.72
N GLY A 59 -2.80 -6.44 9.62
CA GLY A 59 -3.33 -6.57 8.25
C GLY A 59 -4.09 -7.88 8.06
N PHE A 60 -3.51 -8.99 8.48
CA PHE A 60 -4.14 -10.31 8.36
C PHE A 60 -5.46 -10.39 9.14
N PHE A 61 -5.48 -9.97 10.40
CA PHE A 61 -6.70 -10.00 11.21
C PHE A 61 -7.74 -8.97 10.77
N SER A 62 -7.33 -7.87 10.13
CA SER A 62 -8.25 -6.86 9.58
C SER A 62 -8.98 -7.31 8.31
N LEU A 63 -8.60 -8.42 7.69
CA LEU A 63 -9.30 -8.95 6.50
C LEU A 63 -10.77 -9.27 6.79
N ALA A 64 -11.06 -9.83 7.96
CA ALA A 64 -12.43 -10.18 8.34
C ALA A 64 -13.33 -8.94 8.50
N PRO A 65 -13.01 -7.93 9.32
CA PRO A 65 -13.82 -6.71 9.43
C PRO A 65 -13.88 -5.95 8.08
N THR A 66 -12.80 -5.95 7.27
CA THR A 66 -12.81 -5.34 5.92
C THR A 66 -13.82 -6.03 5.01
N TRP A 67 -13.88 -7.36 5.00
CA TRP A 67 -14.87 -8.10 4.22
C TRP A 67 -16.30 -7.76 4.62
N PHE A 68 -16.59 -7.66 5.92
CA PHE A 68 -17.92 -7.27 6.41
C PHE A 68 -18.25 -5.82 6.08
N LEU A 69 -17.26 -4.91 6.14
CA LEU A 69 -17.40 -3.52 5.74
C LEU A 69 -17.74 -3.41 4.24
N LEU A 70 -17.00 -4.10 3.38
CA LEU A 70 -17.26 -4.12 1.94
C LEU A 70 -18.68 -4.64 1.63
N LYS A 71 -19.10 -5.74 2.26
CA LYS A 71 -20.47 -6.24 2.13
C LYS A 71 -21.53 -5.20 2.54
N LEU A 72 -21.27 -4.48 3.64
CA LEU A 72 -22.17 -3.43 4.10
C LEU A 72 -22.21 -2.26 3.12
N LEU A 73 -21.05 -1.80 2.63
CA LEU A 73 -20.94 -0.69 1.68
C LEU A 73 -21.57 -1.03 0.32
N VAL A 74 -21.34 -2.22 -0.20
CA VAL A 74 -22.00 -2.68 -1.44
C VAL A 74 -23.51 -2.69 -1.30
N ALA A 75 -24.04 -3.03 -0.11
CA ALA A 75 -25.47 -3.06 0.15
C ALA A 75 -26.09 -1.67 0.37
N THR A 76 -25.34 -0.72 0.96
CA THR A 76 -25.87 0.58 1.40
C THR A 76 -25.47 1.74 0.49
N ALA A 77 -24.25 1.74 -0.02
CA ALA A 77 -23.66 2.84 -0.79
C ALA A 77 -22.77 2.35 -1.96
N PRO A 78 -23.29 1.52 -2.89
CA PRO A 78 -22.47 0.90 -3.93
C PRO A 78 -21.78 1.90 -4.87
N ARG A 79 -22.46 3.02 -5.18
CA ARG A 79 -21.91 4.07 -6.05
C ARG A 79 -20.75 4.79 -5.38
N THR A 80 -20.87 5.13 -4.09
CA THR A 80 -19.81 5.80 -3.33
C THR A 80 -18.57 4.92 -3.21
N LEU A 81 -18.77 3.62 -2.92
CA LEU A 81 -17.67 2.66 -2.86
C LEU A 81 -16.95 2.57 -4.20
N LEU A 82 -17.69 2.38 -5.30
CA LEU A 82 -17.12 2.30 -6.65
C LEU A 82 -16.34 3.58 -7.01
N THR A 83 -16.91 4.75 -6.73
CA THR A 83 -16.24 6.03 -7.00
C THR A 83 -14.95 6.17 -6.17
N ALA A 84 -14.98 5.78 -4.89
CA ALA A 84 -13.82 5.84 -4.02
C ALA A 84 -12.71 4.89 -4.51
N GLU A 85 -13.03 3.66 -4.88
CA GLU A 85 -12.05 2.71 -5.41
C GLU A 85 -11.45 3.17 -6.75
N LEU A 86 -12.28 3.66 -7.68
CA LEU A 86 -11.78 4.23 -8.94
C LEU A 86 -10.88 5.45 -8.70
N PHE A 87 -11.25 6.33 -7.76
CA PHE A 87 -10.41 7.48 -7.40
C PHE A 87 -9.06 7.02 -6.83
N ILE A 88 -9.07 6.07 -5.91
CA ILE A 88 -7.84 5.51 -5.34
C ILE A 88 -7.00 4.84 -6.42
N ALA A 89 -7.59 4.05 -7.31
CA ALA A 89 -6.90 3.39 -8.40
C ALA A 89 -6.24 4.37 -9.38
N THR A 90 -6.92 5.47 -9.74
CA THR A 90 -6.36 6.49 -10.66
C THR A 90 -5.18 7.25 -10.05
N MET A 91 -5.07 7.35 -8.72
CA MET A 91 -3.92 7.98 -8.07
C MET A 91 -2.60 7.22 -8.32
N GLY A 92 -2.66 5.90 -8.62
CA GLY A 92 -1.47 5.09 -8.92
C GLY A 92 -0.73 5.55 -10.18
N PRO A 93 -1.37 5.48 -11.35
CA PRO A 93 -0.78 5.97 -12.59
C PRO A 93 -0.37 7.44 -12.53
N VAL A 94 -1.17 8.30 -11.85
CA VAL A 94 -0.86 9.72 -11.67
C VAL A 94 0.41 9.91 -10.85
N SER A 95 0.58 9.20 -9.74
CA SER A 95 1.78 9.28 -8.91
C SER A 95 3.01 8.76 -9.64
N TRP A 96 2.87 7.67 -10.39
CA TRP A 96 3.96 7.10 -11.19
C TRP A 96 4.38 8.05 -12.32
N LEU A 97 3.40 8.65 -13.02
CA LEU A 97 3.65 9.63 -14.07
C LEU A 97 4.36 10.88 -13.51
N ALA A 98 3.90 11.39 -12.35
CA ALA A 98 4.52 12.51 -11.67
C ALA A 98 5.98 12.20 -11.30
N MET A 99 6.26 11.01 -10.76
CA MET A 99 7.62 10.58 -10.44
C MET A 99 8.51 10.49 -11.67
N THR A 100 7.99 9.97 -12.79
CA THR A 100 8.72 9.87 -14.06
C THR A 100 9.03 11.26 -14.63
N ILE A 101 8.05 12.17 -14.65
CA ILE A 101 8.23 13.55 -15.10
C ILE A 101 9.29 14.25 -14.26
N MET A 102 9.21 14.12 -12.92
CA MET A 102 10.21 14.72 -12.04
C MET A 102 11.61 14.16 -12.26
N ALA A 103 11.76 12.86 -12.45
CA ALA A 103 13.06 12.24 -12.72
C ALA A 103 13.70 12.77 -14.01
N VAL A 104 12.89 13.10 -15.02
CA VAL A 104 13.38 13.65 -16.31
C VAL A 104 13.61 15.17 -16.27
N THR A 105 12.81 15.89 -15.48
CA THR A 105 12.82 17.37 -15.47
C THR A 105 13.66 18.00 -14.38
N THR A 106 14.06 17.23 -13.35
CA THR A 106 14.89 17.75 -12.25
C THR A 106 16.35 17.75 -12.71
N PRO A 107 17.01 18.93 -12.78
CA PRO A 107 18.41 19.02 -13.17
C PRO A 107 19.33 18.38 -12.13
N PRO A 108 20.53 17.90 -12.54
CA PRO A 108 21.56 17.44 -11.61
C PRO A 108 21.95 18.62 -10.69
N GLY A 109 21.64 18.54 -9.40
CA GLY A 109 21.88 19.62 -8.44
C GLY A 109 20.65 20.06 -7.65
N GLY A 110 19.51 19.45 -7.94
CA GLY A 110 18.26 19.68 -7.21
C GLY A 110 17.39 20.82 -7.75
N PRO A 111 16.23 21.04 -7.15
CA PRO A 111 15.26 22.03 -7.59
C PRO A 111 15.79 23.46 -7.37
N SER A 112 15.77 24.26 -8.43
CA SER A 112 16.08 25.68 -8.34
C SER A 112 14.83 26.45 -7.84
N LEU A 113 14.92 27.03 -6.65
CA LEU A 113 13.84 27.81 -6.04
C LEU A 113 13.72 29.24 -6.58
N GLN A 114 14.44 29.57 -7.65
CA GLN A 114 14.50 30.94 -8.16
C GLN A 114 13.22 31.42 -8.87
N ASN A 115 12.35 30.50 -9.31
CA ASN A 115 11.08 30.81 -9.95
C ASN A 115 9.91 30.21 -9.14
N VAL A 116 9.09 31.04 -8.51
CA VAL A 116 7.96 30.61 -7.65
C VAL A 116 6.98 29.66 -8.37
N PRO A 117 6.59 29.88 -9.64
CA PRO A 117 5.71 28.94 -10.35
C PRO A 117 6.35 27.57 -10.56
N GLN A 118 7.64 27.53 -10.84
CA GLN A 118 8.39 26.30 -11.08
C GLN A 118 8.62 25.55 -9.76
N ALA A 119 8.92 26.27 -8.68
CA ALA A 119 9.01 25.68 -7.33
C ALA A 119 7.67 25.09 -6.88
N ALA A 120 6.55 25.77 -7.10
CA ALA A 120 5.21 25.26 -6.79
C ALA A 120 4.87 23.99 -7.58
N ALA A 121 5.19 23.95 -8.88
CA ALA A 121 4.98 22.77 -9.72
C ALA A 121 5.86 21.58 -9.27
N GLN A 122 7.11 21.86 -8.85
CA GLN A 122 8.01 20.84 -8.32
C GLN A 122 7.53 20.30 -6.97
N LEU A 123 7.07 21.16 -6.05
CA LEU A 123 6.51 20.74 -4.76
C LEU A 123 5.24 19.91 -4.97
N PHE A 124 4.36 20.30 -5.89
CA PHE A 124 3.18 19.53 -6.21
C PHE A 124 3.52 18.16 -6.85
N GLY A 125 4.49 18.13 -7.77
CA GLY A 125 5.02 16.90 -8.34
C GLY A 125 5.64 16.00 -7.29
N LEU A 126 6.41 16.57 -6.34
CA LEU A 126 6.99 15.86 -5.20
C LEU A 126 5.90 15.25 -4.32
N PHE A 127 4.86 16.02 -3.99
CA PHE A 127 3.71 15.53 -3.22
C PHE A 127 3.02 14.34 -3.89
N LEU A 128 2.81 14.41 -5.21
CA LEU A 128 2.24 13.30 -5.98
C LEU A 128 3.19 12.09 -6.03
N ALA A 129 4.49 12.33 -6.18
CA ALA A 129 5.51 11.27 -6.19
C ALA A 129 5.63 10.57 -4.82
N PHE A 130 5.53 11.31 -3.73
CA PHE A 130 5.48 10.72 -2.38
C PHE A 130 4.26 9.79 -2.18
N GLY A 131 3.17 10.01 -2.91
CA GLY A 131 2.03 9.09 -2.94
C GLY A 131 2.35 7.71 -3.54
N ALA A 132 3.41 7.61 -4.36
CA ALA A 132 3.82 6.34 -4.96
C ALA A 132 4.46 5.38 -3.92
N ILE A 133 5.21 5.90 -2.94
CA ILE A 133 5.93 5.08 -1.94
C ILE A 133 4.97 4.27 -1.05
N PRO A 134 3.97 4.89 -0.38
CA PRO A 134 2.97 4.12 0.38
C PRO A 134 2.23 3.13 -0.50
N ARG A 135 2.02 3.45 -1.77
CA ARG A 135 1.31 2.59 -2.70
C ARG A 135 2.09 1.32 -3.07
N MET A 136 3.41 1.36 -3.10
CA MET A 136 4.23 0.15 -3.25
C MET A 136 3.98 -0.84 -2.12
N VAL A 137 3.82 -0.34 -0.89
CA VAL A 137 3.56 -1.16 0.30
C VAL A 137 2.09 -1.56 0.37
N LEU A 138 1.18 -0.62 0.11
CA LEU A 138 -0.26 -0.83 0.22
C LEU A 138 -0.89 -1.42 -1.06
N GLY A 139 -0.20 -1.35 -2.19
CA GLY A 139 -0.72 -1.84 -3.48
C GLY A 139 -1.24 -3.27 -3.45
N PRO A 140 -0.52 -4.25 -2.90
CA PRO A 140 -1.04 -5.61 -2.76
C PRO A 140 -2.33 -5.68 -1.94
N VAL A 141 -2.46 -4.84 -0.91
CA VAL A 141 -3.67 -4.75 -0.06
C VAL A 141 -4.83 -4.14 -0.86
N LEU A 142 -4.57 -3.09 -1.65
CA LEU A 142 -5.57 -2.47 -2.52
C LEU A 142 -6.09 -3.47 -3.55
N VAL A 143 -5.20 -4.22 -4.20
CA VAL A 143 -5.57 -5.28 -5.16
C VAL A 143 -6.46 -6.34 -4.51
N VAL A 144 -6.18 -6.73 -3.27
CA VAL A 144 -7.02 -7.68 -2.52
C VAL A 144 -8.41 -7.07 -2.23
N ILE A 145 -8.46 -5.80 -1.83
CA ILE A 145 -9.73 -5.08 -1.57
C ILE A 145 -10.55 -4.96 -2.85
N GLU A 146 -9.94 -4.53 -3.95
CA GLU A 146 -10.59 -4.40 -5.26
C GLU A 146 -11.08 -5.75 -5.77
N GLY A 147 -10.28 -6.81 -5.64
CA GLY A 147 -10.67 -8.18 -5.96
C GLY A 147 -11.86 -8.67 -5.13
N ALA A 148 -11.85 -8.39 -3.82
CA ALA A 148 -12.97 -8.70 -2.93
C ALA A 148 -14.24 -7.93 -3.33
N THR A 149 -14.11 -6.64 -3.67
CA THR A 149 -15.21 -5.80 -4.12
C THR A 149 -15.75 -6.29 -5.46
N LEU A 150 -14.86 -6.66 -6.39
CA LEU A 150 -15.23 -7.26 -7.69
C LEU A 150 -16.10 -8.51 -7.52
N LEU A 151 -15.81 -9.36 -6.53
CA LEU A 151 -16.61 -10.55 -6.23
C LEU A 151 -17.99 -10.20 -5.67
N LEU A 152 -18.11 -9.10 -4.94
CA LEU A 152 -19.35 -8.67 -4.31
C LEU A 152 -20.30 -7.95 -5.27
N PHE A 153 -19.78 -7.24 -6.29
CA PHE A 153 -20.61 -6.58 -7.30
C PHE A 153 -21.20 -7.56 -8.31
N ARG A 154 -22.50 -7.41 -8.61
CA ARG A 154 -23.22 -8.24 -9.60
C ARG A 154 -23.41 -7.55 -10.95
N GLY A 155 -23.25 -6.24 -11.03
CA GLY A 155 -23.43 -5.48 -12.27
C GLY A 155 -22.23 -5.58 -13.22
N GLY A 156 -22.44 -5.89 -14.50
CA GLY A 156 -21.37 -6.07 -15.49
C GLY A 156 -20.49 -4.82 -15.65
N ILE A 157 -21.08 -3.63 -15.72
CA ILE A 157 -20.35 -2.36 -15.86
C ILE A 157 -19.50 -2.08 -14.62
N ALA A 158 -20.04 -2.25 -13.41
CA ALA A 158 -19.31 -2.05 -12.17
C ALA A 158 -18.11 -3.02 -12.08
N ARG A 159 -18.32 -4.27 -12.45
CA ARG A 159 -17.22 -5.26 -12.49
C ARG A 159 -16.16 -4.91 -13.52
N ALA A 160 -16.52 -4.41 -14.69
CA ALA A 160 -15.55 -3.99 -15.70
C ALA A 160 -14.72 -2.78 -15.21
N LEU A 161 -15.34 -1.82 -14.53
CA LEU A 161 -14.65 -0.67 -13.94
C LEU A 161 -13.70 -1.09 -12.82
N LEU A 162 -14.12 -1.98 -11.93
CA LEU A 162 -13.29 -2.52 -10.85
C LEU A 162 -12.13 -3.37 -11.39
N ALA A 163 -12.36 -4.17 -12.43
CA ALA A 163 -11.28 -4.90 -13.09
C ALA A 163 -10.26 -3.94 -13.74
N GLY A 164 -10.72 -2.83 -14.32
CA GLY A 164 -9.86 -1.77 -14.81
C GLY A 164 -9.06 -1.10 -13.69
N ALA A 165 -9.68 -0.80 -12.55
CA ALA A 165 -9.02 -0.27 -11.37
C ALA A 165 -7.92 -1.21 -10.87
N MET A 166 -8.25 -2.49 -10.71
CA MET A 166 -7.29 -3.51 -10.30
C MET A 166 -6.09 -3.63 -11.25
N LEU A 167 -6.32 -3.52 -12.57
CA LEU A 167 -5.23 -3.50 -13.55
C LEU A 167 -4.34 -2.26 -13.40
N MET A 168 -4.91 -1.09 -13.10
CA MET A 168 -4.16 0.14 -12.83
C MET A 168 -3.24 0.02 -11.61
N ASP A 169 -3.55 -0.82 -10.65
CA ASP A 169 -2.70 -1.08 -9.49
C ASP A 169 -1.70 -2.23 -9.73
N VAL A 170 -2.13 -3.30 -10.38
CA VAL A 170 -1.27 -4.48 -10.64
C VAL A 170 -0.15 -4.17 -11.64
N VAL A 171 -0.44 -3.41 -12.71
CA VAL A 171 0.55 -3.15 -13.76
C VAL A 171 1.78 -2.38 -13.24
N PRO A 172 1.65 -1.26 -12.52
CA PRO A 172 2.81 -0.56 -11.97
C PRO A 172 3.62 -1.43 -10.99
N ILE A 173 2.96 -2.21 -10.13
CA ILE A 173 3.62 -3.12 -9.17
C ILE A 173 4.42 -4.18 -9.94
N GLY A 174 3.83 -4.79 -10.98
CA GLY A 174 4.48 -5.78 -11.83
C GLY A 174 5.70 -5.22 -12.58
N LEU A 175 5.57 -4.03 -13.16
CA LEU A 175 6.67 -3.34 -13.85
C LEU A 175 7.82 -3.03 -12.88
N TYR A 176 7.51 -2.59 -11.67
CA TYR A 176 8.50 -2.30 -10.66
C TYR A 176 9.22 -3.58 -10.19
N ALA A 177 8.49 -4.64 -9.92
CA ALA A 177 9.07 -5.93 -9.56
C ALA A 177 9.99 -6.47 -10.66
N LEU A 178 9.60 -6.36 -11.93
CA LEU A 178 10.43 -6.75 -13.08
C LEU A 178 11.71 -5.88 -13.19
N HIS A 179 11.61 -4.59 -12.92
CA HIS A 179 12.76 -3.71 -12.91
C HIS A 179 13.75 -4.09 -11.80
N PHE A 180 13.25 -4.34 -10.61
CA PHE A 180 14.07 -4.77 -9.46
C PHE A 180 14.78 -6.10 -9.71
N VAL A 181 14.09 -7.09 -10.25
CA VAL A 181 14.69 -8.39 -10.61
C VAL A 181 15.79 -8.24 -11.66
N ARG A 182 15.57 -7.37 -12.66
CA ARG A 182 16.60 -7.12 -13.69
C ARG A 182 17.85 -6.47 -13.11
N THR A 183 17.70 -5.44 -12.28
CA THR A 183 18.87 -4.77 -11.66
C THR A 183 19.65 -5.70 -10.74
N ALA A 184 18.98 -6.52 -9.94
CA ALA A 184 19.62 -7.52 -9.09
C ALA A 184 20.43 -8.55 -9.89
N HIS A 185 19.97 -8.96 -11.06
CA HIS A 185 20.72 -9.87 -11.94
C HIS A 185 21.98 -9.23 -12.54
N TYR A 186 21.97 -7.94 -12.83
CA TYR A 186 23.18 -7.25 -13.36
C TYR A 186 24.27 -7.13 -12.31
N GLU A 187 23.94 -6.90 -11.05
CA GLU A 187 24.93 -6.80 -9.95
C GLU A 187 25.61 -8.15 -9.66
N THR A 188 24.87 -9.27 -9.76
CA THR A 188 25.42 -10.60 -9.52
C THR A 188 26.28 -11.13 -10.68
N SER A 189 26.03 -10.69 -11.90
CA SER A 189 26.77 -11.13 -13.10
C SER A 189 28.00 -10.27 -13.40
N GLY A 190 28.11 -9.08 -12.82
CA GLY A 190 29.17 -8.10 -13.05
C GLY A 190 30.31 -8.10 -12.05
N SER A 191 30.36 -9.04 -11.09
CA SER A 191 31.53 -9.20 -10.23
C SER A 191 32.70 -9.80 -11.06
N PRO A 192 33.68 -9.01 -11.54
CA PRO A 192 34.89 -9.60 -12.12
C PRO A 192 35.53 -10.40 -11.01
N SER A 193 35.70 -11.69 -11.23
CA SER A 193 36.64 -12.51 -10.46
C SER A 193 38.03 -11.81 -10.57
N GLY A 194 38.32 -10.99 -9.59
CA GLY A 194 39.67 -10.43 -9.42
C GLY A 194 40.62 -11.58 -9.25
N ALA A 195 41.22 -11.94 -10.34
CA ALA A 195 42.38 -12.75 -10.34
C ALA A 195 43.58 -11.90 -9.90
N ASP A 196 44.27 -12.44 -8.93
CA ASP A 196 45.70 -12.32 -8.61
C ASP A 196 46.19 -11.00 -7.99
#